data_833546cfe7fb87a84178afe2590da41c
#
_entry.id   833546cfe7fb87a84178afe2590da41c
#
_cell.length_a   1.000
_cell.length_b   1.000
_cell.length_c   1.000
_cell.angle_alpha   90.00
_cell.angle_beta   90.00
_cell.angle_gamma   90.00
#
_symmetry.space_group_name_H-M   'P 1'
#
loop_
_entity.id
_entity.type
_entity.pdbx_description
1 polymer ?
#
loop_
_entity_poly.entity_id
_entity_poly.type
_entity_poly.pdbx_seq_one_letter_code
_entity_poly.pdbx_strand_id
1 'polypeptide(L)'
;MLKRMGLNSIDDLFDDIPEGLRIDGLDIARGRSEVEVLRDVDKMMKNSRGAGDMLMFLGGGFYDHFIPTSVDNVVSRSELYTSYTPYQPEMSQGILQAMFEYQSMMAELVGLDVVNSSMYDLPTSIGEAILMAHRVNHKDVFLIPDMITRDKLCVIDNYTKGSGIELRKIPFKDGKMDLDALKSMTNENVSGVYIENPNMLGIFDEGAMKIKEMLGPRQLLVVGVNPMTLSLAKGPGHYGADIVVGDAQPLGIHMSYGGPSVGIFATSMKMVRKMPGRIIGATKDSEGRRAFAMTLSTREQHIRRERATSNICTNEALTSIMAAAYLASLGKSGMKELGTQLASRGRYLAGRIDELEGFQAPAYEGHFFNEFPVKVDRDVCDFLNACEEKGVLAGINVSAENDNLENIFTVTTTEMHTNEDYEKLLEVLKGAREVVQ
;
A
#
# COMPACT_ATOMS: atom_id res chain seq x y z
N MET A 1 -8.39 -31.80 -41.04
CA MET A 1 -7.98 -30.44 -41.46
C MET A 1 -6.88 -30.52 -42.51
N LEU A 2 -5.73 -31.16 -42.27
CA LEU A 2 -4.59 -31.25 -43.20
C LEU A 2 -5.00 -31.73 -44.60
N LYS A 3 -5.74 -32.84 -44.68
CA LYS A 3 -6.21 -33.41 -45.96
C LYS A 3 -7.06 -32.44 -46.79
N ARG A 4 -7.83 -31.52 -46.15
CA ARG A 4 -8.62 -30.46 -46.84
C ARG A 4 -7.74 -29.32 -47.33
N MET A 5 -6.59 -29.12 -46.73
CA MET A 5 -5.58 -28.14 -47.09
C MET A 5 -4.56 -28.67 -48.10
N GLY A 6 -4.63 -29.96 -48.43
CA GLY A 6 -3.69 -30.63 -49.33
C GLY A 6 -2.33 -30.92 -48.68
N LEU A 7 -2.27 -30.90 -47.34
CA LEU A 7 -1.04 -31.16 -46.56
C LEU A 7 -1.03 -32.55 -45.96
N ASN A 8 0.16 -33.11 -45.78
CA ASN A 8 0.37 -34.46 -45.26
C ASN A 8 0.72 -34.42 -43.76
N SER A 9 1.41 -33.38 -43.31
CA SER A 9 1.86 -33.20 -41.95
C SER A 9 1.63 -31.77 -41.46
N ILE A 10 1.78 -31.52 -40.16
CA ILE A 10 1.80 -30.18 -39.57
C ILE A 10 3.06 -29.44 -40.02
N ASP A 11 4.14 -30.13 -40.26
CA ASP A 11 5.41 -29.52 -40.67
C ASP A 11 5.32 -28.88 -42.06
N ASP A 12 4.44 -29.39 -42.94
CA ASP A 12 4.18 -28.80 -44.25
C ASP A 12 3.59 -27.35 -44.13
N LEU A 13 3.05 -26.96 -42.97
CA LEU A 13 2.60 -25.62 -42.71
C LEU A 13 3.73 -24.58 -42.58
N PHE A 14 4.94 -25.06 -42.41
CA PHE A 14 6.14 -24.24 -42.25
C PHE A 14 7.01 -24.19 -43.49
N ASP A 15 6.53 -24.73 -44.64
CA ASP A 15 7.29 -24.76 -45.91
C ASP A 15 7.62 -23.38 -46.46
N ASP A 16 6.91 -22.34 -46.00
CA ASP A 16 7.23 -20.94 -46.28
C ASP A 16 8.54 -20.45 -45.62
N ILE A 17 9.03 -21.17 -44.57
CA ILE A 17 10.28 -20.87 -43.91
C ILE A 17 11.41 -21.57 -44.62
N PRO A 18 12.44 -20.88 -45.18
CA PRO A 18 13.60 -21.51 -45.77
C PRO A 18 14.24 -22.54 -44.85
N GLU A 19 14.62 -23.72 -45.40
CA GLU A 19 15.14 -24.87 -44.63
C GLU A 19 16.34 -24.48 -43.75
N GLY A 20 17.24 -23.63 -44.24
CA GLY A 20 18.41 -23.14 -43.48
C GLY A 20 18.08 -22.17 -42.32
N LEU A 21 16.81 -21.74 -42.17
CA LEU A 21 16.33 -20.92 -41.05
C LEU A 21 15.45 -21.72 -40.09
N ARG A 22 15.12 -22.97 -40.42
CA ARG A 22 14.35 -23.83 -39.51
C ARG A 22 15.26 -24.40 -38.43
N ILE A 23 14.71 -24.53 -37.25
CA ILE A 23 15.35 -25.22 -36.12
C ILE A 23 14.60 -26.52 -35.82
N ASP A 24 15.30 -27.58 -35.49
CA ASP A 24 14.71 -28.88 -35.17
C ASP A 24 13.96 -28.89 -33.83
N GLY A 25 14.16 -27.87 -33.03
CA GLY A 25 13.51 -27.69 -31.73
C GLY A 25 14.17 -26.58 -30.93
N LEU A 26 13.57 -26.24 -29.81
CA LEU A 26 14.14 -25.32 -28.85
C LEU A 26 15.10 -26.05 -27.92
N ASP A 27 16.25 -25.44 -27.62
CA ASP A 27 17.20 -25.94 -26.62
C ASP A 27 16.69 -25.63 -25.21
N ILE A 28 15.55 -26.22 -24.85
CA ILE A 28 14.95 -26.15 -23.54
C ILE A 28 14.75 -27.55 -22.97
N ALA A 29 14.81 -27.64 -21.64
CA ALA A 29 14.56 -28.91 -20.97
C ALA A 29 13.18 -29.48 -21.33
N ARG A 30 13.07 -30.79 -21.45
CA ARG A 30 11.79 -31.46 -21.68
C ARG A 30 10.81 -31.12 -20.57
N GLY A 31 9.56 -30.90 -20.94
CA GLY A 31 8.46 -30.73 -20.01
C GLY A 31 8.36 -31.89 -19.00
N ARG A 32 8.04 -31.58 -17.79
CA ARG A 32 7.91 -32.52 -16.66
C ARG A 32 6.45 -32.68 -16.28
N SER A 33 6.11 -33.80 -15.68
CA SER A 33 4.76 -34.00 -15.12
C SER A 33 4.54 -33.16 -13.89
N GLU A 34 3.28 -32.77 -13.61
CA GLU A 34 2.89 -32.00 -12.42
C GLU A 34 3.41 -32.65 -11.13
N VAL A 35 3.32 -33.99 -11.01
CA VAL A 35 3.83 -34.72 -9.83
C VAL A 35 5.34 -34.57 -9.65
N GLU A 36 6.11 -34.55 -10.73
CA GLU A 36 7.56 -34.34 -10.66
C GLU A 36 7.89 -32.91 -10.26
N VAL A 37 7.16 -31.94 -10.80
CA VAL A 37 7.33 -30.51 -10.44
C VAL A 37 6.99 -30.28 -8.97
N LEU A 38 5.85 -30.79 -8.49
CA LEU A 38 5.46 -30.68 -7.06
C LEU A 38 6.53 -31.27 -6.13
N ARG A 39 7.04 -32.46 -6.45
CA ARG A 39 8.10 -33.09 -5.65
C ARG A 39 9.39 -32.28 -5.59
N ASP A 40 9.73 -31.59 -6.68
CA ASP A 40 10.93 -30.75 -6.70
C ASP A 40 10.72 -29.43 -5.97
N VAL A 41 9.54 -28.82 -6.13
CA VAL A 41 9.16 -27.63 -5.34
C VAL A 41 9.17 -27.95 -3.85
N ASP A 42 8.58 -29.09 -3.44
CA ASP A 42 8.61 -29.52 -2.02
C ASP A 42 10.04 -29.68 -1.49
N LYS A 43 10.96 -30.21 -2.32
CA LYS A 43 12.37 -30.32 -1.94
C LYS A 43 13.05 -28.96 -1.81
N MET A 44 12.77 -28.03 -2.73
CA MET A 44 13.33 -26.66 -2.69
C MET A 44 12.82 -25.89 -1.48
N MET A 45 11.53 -26.03 -1.17
CA MET A 45 10.87 -25.33 -0.07
C MET A 45 11.18 -25.95 1.32
N LYS A 46 11.81 -27.12 1.37
CA LYS A 46 12.02 -27.85 2.63
C LYS A 46 12.80 -27.07 3.70
N ASN A 47 13.67 -26.15 3.29
CA ASN A 47 14.44 -25.29 4.20
C ASN A 47 13.89 -23.87 4.26
N SER A 48 12.78 -23.57 3.58
CA SER A 48 12.11 -22.28 3.66
C SER A 48 11.11 -22.28 4.82
N ARG A 49 11.11 -21.22 5.58
CA ARG A 49 10.12 -20.99 6.64
C ARG A 49 9.16 -19.92 6.14
N GLY A 50 7.87 -20.19 6.21
CA GLY A 50 6.82 -19.21 5.91
C GLY A 50 6.47 -18.35 7.13
N ALA A 51 5.63 -17.35 6.91
CA ALA A 51 5.11 -16.51 7.98
C ALA A 51 4.39 -17.30 9.10
N GLY A 52 3.75 -18.44 8.76
CA GLY A 52 3.12 -19.32 9.74
C GLY A 52 4.09 -20.13 10.62
N ASP A 53 5.36 -20.18 10.24
CA ASP A 53 6.39 -20.91 10.98
C ASP A 53 7.18 -20.01 11.97
N MET A 54 6.97 -18.71 11.88
CA MET A 54 7.68 -17.70 12.67
C MET A 54 6.69 -16.74 13.34
N LEU A 55 7.03 -16.28 14.52
CA LEU A 55 6.27 -15.23 15.19
C LEU A 55 6.68 -13.86 14.61
N MET A 56 5.73 -13.12 14.04
CA MET A 56 6.00 -11.88 13.32
C MET A 56 5.44 -10.66 14.03
N PHE A 57 6.29 -9.65 14.24
CA PHE A 57 5.91 -8.30 14.68
C PHE A 57 6.31 -7.24 13.64
N LEU A 58 6.31 -7.63 12.36
CA LEU A 58 6.60 -6.76 11.24
C LEU A 58 5.41 -5.85 10.92
N GLY A 59 5.69 -4.71 10.31
CA GLY A 59 4.72 -3.71 9.88
C GLY A 59 5.20 -2.97 8.63
N GLY A 60 5.43 -1.66 8.75
CA GLY A 60 6.02 -0.85 7.67
C GLY A 60 5.09 -0.63 6.47
N GLY A 61 3.77 -0.76 6.66
CA GLY A 61 2.77 -0.55 5.62
C GLY A 61 2.02 -1.82 5.20
N PHE A 62 2.56 -3.01 5.53
CA PHE A 62 1.90 -4.30 5.35
C PHE A 62 1.73 -4.97 6.71
N TYR A 63 0.51 -5.40 7.03
CA TYR A 63 0.16 -5.86 8.36
C TYR A 63 -0.61 -7.17 8.29
N ASP A 64 -0.26 -8.10 9.19
CA ASP A 64 -0.96 -9.38 9.32
C ASP A 64 -2.23 -9.20 10.16
N HIS A 65 -3.33 -8.87 9.49
CA HIS A 65 -4.66 -8.78 10.07
C HIS A 65 -5.49 -10.02 9.78
N PHE A 66 -6.43 -10.34 10.66
CA PHE A 66 -7.39 -11.42 10.43
C PHE A 66 -8.29 -11.10 9.25
N ILE A 67 -8.31 -12.00 8.26
CA ILE A 67 -9.18 -11.89 7.08
C ILE A 67 -10.34 -12.87 7.25
N PRO A 68 -11.58 -12.39 7.40
CA PRO A 68 -12.75 -13.26 7.50
C PRO A 68 -12.90 -14.11 6.22
N THR A 69 -13.21 -15.40 6.38
CA THR A 69 -13.47 -16.32 5.25
C THR A 69 -14.55 -15.82 4.30
N SER A 70 -15.46 -14.96 4.77
CA SER A 70 -16.46 -14.32 3.93
C SER A 70 -15.86 -13.43 2.84
N VAL A 71 -14.71 -12.79 3.09
CA VAL A 71 -14.00 -11.96 2.11
C VAL A 71 -13.48 -12.85 0.98
N ASP A 72 -12.75 -13.93 1.31
CA ASP A 72 -12.25 -14.89 0.32
C ASP A 72 -13.39 -15.53 -0.47
N ASN A 73 -14.50 -15.84 0.20
CA ASN A 73 -15.68 -16.40 -0.47
C ASN A 73 -16.30 -15.43 -1.48
N VAL A 74 -16.34 -14.13 -1.18
CA VAL A 74 -16.85 -13.12 -2.11
C VAL A 74 -15.96 -13.04 -3.35
N VAL A 75 -14.65 -12.91 -3.19
CA VAL A 75 -13.76 -12.67 -4.33
C VAL A 75 -13.41 -13.91 -5.14
N SER A 76 -13.61 -15.10 -4.57
CA SER A 76 -13.45 -16.37 -5.30
C SER A 76 -14.63 -16.71 -6.21
N ARG A 77 -15.72 -15.95 -6.15
CA ARG A 77 -16.85 -16.15 -7.07
C ARG A 77 -16.42 -15.86 -8.50
N SER A 78 -16.75 -16.75 -9.42
CA SER A 78 -16.29 -16.66 -10.81
C SER A 78 -16.71 -15.39 -11.51
N GLU A 79 -17.87 -14.82 -11.19
CA GLU A 79 -18.37 -13.57 -11.76
C GLU A 79 -17.53 -12.34 -11.34
N LEU A 80 -16.79 -12.41 -10.23
CA LEU A 80 -15.84 -11.37 -9.81
C LEU A 80 -14.43 -11.74 -10.21
N TYR A 81 -13.99 -12.97 -9.93
CA TYR A 81 -12.63 -13.44 -10.16
C TYR A 81 -12.21 -13.41 -11.63
N THR A 82 -13.09 -13.78 -12.55
CA THR A 82 -12.82 -13.77 -14.01
C THR A 82 -13.15 -12.45 -14.68
N SER A 83 -13.72 -11.49 -13.95
CA SER A 83 -14.08 -10.20 -14.51
C SER A 83 -12.83 -9.36 -14.79
N TYR A 84 -12.79 -8.77 -15.97
CA TYR A 84 -11.76 -7.81 -16.34
C TYR A 84 -12.31 -6.37 -16.18
N THR A 85 -11.79 -5.41 -16.92
CA THR A 85 -12.28 -4.03 -16.85
C THR A 85 -13.73 -3.93 -17.34
N PRO A 86 -14.65 -3.36 -16.54
CA PRO A 86 -16.07 -3.31 -16.87
C PRO A 86 -16.39 -2.17 -17.87
N TYR A 87 -15.88 -2.26 -19.09
CA TYR A 87 -16.11 -1.26 -20.14
C TYR A 87 -17.56 -1.19 -20.63
N GLN A 88 -18.29 -2.32 -20.57
CA GLN A 88 -19.68 -2.39 -21.00
C GLN A 88 -20.58 -2.36 -19.76
N PRO A 89 -21.12 -1.17 -19.39
CA PRO A 89 -21.92 -1.05 -18.17
C PRO A 89 -23.16 -1.91 -18.20
N GLU A 90 -23.74 -2.17 -19.36
CA GLU A 90 -24.95 -2.99 -19.52
C GLU A 90 -24.75 -4.42 -19.02
N MET A 91 -23.53 -4.98 -19.14
CA MET A 91 -23.18 -6.33 -18.76
C MET A 91 -22.50 -6.42 -17.38
N SER A 92 -22.09 -5.29 -16.81
CA SER A 92 -21.13 -5.25 -15.69
C SER A 92 -21.69 -4.51 -14.46
N GLN A 93 -23.01 -4.40 -14.31
CA GLN A 93 -23.61 -3.61 -13.23
C GLN A 93 -23.21 -4.09 -11.83
N GLY A 94 -23.10 -5.40 -11.61
CA GLY A 94 -22.73 -5.96 -10.30
C GLY A 94 -21.32 -5.56 -9.87
N ILE A 95 -20.31 -5.71 -10.74
CA ILE A 95 -18.93 -5.34 -10.43
C ILE A 95 -18.77 -3.82 -10.33
N LEU A 96 -19.44 -3.05 -11.19
CA LEU A 96 -19.44 -1.60 -11.12
C LEU A 96 -20.04 -1.10 -9.80
N GLN A 97 -21.12 -1.72 -9.33
CA GLN A 97 -21.70 -1.40 -8.03
C GLN A 97 -20.71 -1.70 -6.89
N ALA A 98 -20.07 -2.87 -6.89
CA ALA A 98 -19.10 -3.24 -5.86
C ALA A 98 -17.91 -2.25 -5.81
N MET A 99 -17.39 -1.86 -6.96
CA MET A 99 -16.33 -0.84 -7.05
C MET A 99 -16.81 0.55 -6.58
N PHE A 100 -18.05 0.92 -6.87
CA PHE A 100 -18.63 2.18 -6.39
C PHE A 100 -18.83 2.16 -4.87
N GLU A 101 -19.20 1.03 -4.30
CA GLU A 101 -19.33 0.85 -2.84
C GLU A 101 -17.97 0.97 -2.15
N TYR A 102 -16.91 0.37 -2.71
CA TYR A 102 -15.52 0.60 -2.26
C TYR A 102 -15.18 2.10 -2.24
N GLN A 103 -15.36 2.80 -3.36
CA GLN A 103 -15.10 4.24 -3.46
C GLN A 103 -15.85 5.03 -2.40
N SER A 104 -17.10 4.69 -2.14
CA SER A 104 -17.98 5.39 -1.19
C SER A 104 -17.53 5.18 0.25
N MET A 105 -17.19 3.96 0.63
CA MET A 105 -16.70 3.65 1.98
C MET A 105 -15.34 4.30 2.23
N MET A 106 -14.43 4.27 1.24
CA MET A 106 -13.13 4.93 1.38
C MET A 106 -13.26 6.45 1.43
N ALA A 107 -14.18 7.06 0.67
CA ALA A 107 -14.45 8.50 0.71
C ALA A 107 -14.90 8.95 2.12
N GLU A 108 -15.77 8.18 2.74
CA GLU A 108 -16.22 8.42 4.12
C GLU A 108 -15.07 8.33 5.12
N LEU A 109 -14.22 7.30 5.01
CA LEU A 109 -13.08 7.11 5.90
C LEU A 109 -12.04 8.25 5.79
N VAL A 110 -11.69 8.63 4.57
CA VAL A 110 -10.66 9.66 4.35
C VAL A 110 -11.17 11.10 4.45
N GLY A 111 -12.49 11.29 4.42
CA GLY A 111 -13.15 12.60 4.52
C GLY A 111 -13.01 13.47 3.26
N LEU A 112 -12.97 12.86 2.07
CA LEU A 112 -12.92 13.54 0.77
C LEU A 112 -14.04 13.05 -0.16
N ASP A 113 -14.41 13.89 -1.15
CA ASP A 113 -15.59 13.64 -1.98
C ASP A 113 -15.46 12.47 -2.93
N VAL A 114 -14.24 12.20 -3.45
CA VAL A 114 -14.01 11.27 -4.55
C VAL A 114 -12.80 10.40 -4.27
N VAL A 115 -12.99 9.09 -4.41
CA VAL A 115 -11.93 8.08 -4.44
C VAL A 115 -11.99 7.39 -5.80
N ASN A 116 -10.84 7.06 -6.39
CA ASN A 116 -10.82 6.23 -7.60
C ASN A 116 -11.07 4.75 -7.26
N SER A 117 -11.30 3.94 -8.27
CA SER A 117 -11.60 2.52 -8.03
C SER A 117 -10.41 1.73 -7.52
N SER A 118 -9.19 2.09 -7.89
CA SER A 118 -7.93 1.66 -7.25
C SER A 118 -6.69 2.31 -7.90
N MET A 119 -5.59 2.27 -7.15
CA MET A 119 -4.21 2.40 -7.61
C MET A 119 -3.50 1.07 -7.35
N TYR A 120 -2.23 0.93 -7.75
CA TYR A 120 -1.49 -0.30 -7.49
C TYR A 120 -1.14 -0.45 -6.00
N ASP A 121 -0.53 0.59 -5.42
CA ASP A 121 -0.04 0.63 -4.05
C ASP A 121 0.11 2.07 -3.55
N LEU A 122 0.59 2.25 -2.31
CA LEU A 122 0.89 3.57 -1.75
C LEU A 122 2.01 4.31 -2.52
N PRO A 123 3.18 3.72 -2.83
CA PRO A 123 4.24 4.45 -3.53
C PRO A 123 3.81 5.00 -4.89
N THR A 124 3.08 4.23 -5.69
CA THR A 124 2.54 4.70 -6.98
C THR A 124 1.48 5.77 -6.79
N SER A 125 0.67 5.67 -5.74
CA SER A 125 -0.32 6.69 -5.38
C SER A 125 0.36 8.02 -5.01
N ILE A 126 1.48 7.98 -4.27
CA ILE A 126 2.28 9.18 -3.96
C ILE A 126 2.85 9.79 -5.25
N GLY A 127 3.46 8.98 -6.12
CA GLY A 127 4.02 9.44 -7.39
C GLY A 127 2.97 10.15 -8.25
N GLU A 128 1.79 9.57 -8.39
CA GLU A 128 0.67 10.18 -9.11
C GLU A 128 0.11 11.45 -8.43
N ALA A 129 0.14 11.51 -7.10
CA ALA A 129 -0.27 12.72 -6.37
C ALA A 129 0.69 13.89 -6.62
N ILE A 130 2.00 13.62 -6.67
CA ILE A 130 3.02 14.61 -7.02
C ILE A 130 2.83 15.11 -8.46
N LEU A 131 2.64 14.19 -9.41
CA LEU A 131 2.34 14.54 -10.79
C LEU A 131 1.02 15.34 -10.91
N MET A 132 0.02 15.00 -10.10
CA MET A 132 -1.24 15.76 -10.06
C MET A 132 -1.02 17.17 -9.50
N ALA A 133 -0.23 17.34 -8.46
CA ALA A 133 0.10 18.66 -7.90
C ALA A 133 0.77 19.55 -8.95
N HIS A 134 1.77 19.02 -9.66
CA HIS A 134 2.41 19.70 -10.78
C HIS A 134 1.40 20.08 -11.90
N ARG A 135 0.50 19.17 -12.29
CA ARG A 135 -0.56 19.43 -13.30
C ARG A 135 -1.56 20.51 -12.87
N VAL A 136 -1.76 20.70 -11.56
CA VAL A 136 -2.72 21.67 -11.02
C VAL A 136 -2.15 23.08 -11.02
N ASN A 137 -0.89 23.25 -10.65
CA ASN A 137 -0.32 24.58 -10.41
C ASN A 137 0.94 24.91 -11.24
N HIS A 138 1.46 23.94 -12.01
CA HIS A 138 2.63 24.09 -12.89
C HIS A 138 3.90 24.57 -12.16
N LYS A 139 4.13 24.00 -10.96
CA LYS A 139 5.32 24.22 -10.13
C LYS A 139 6.18 22.96 -10.12
N ASP A 140 7.50 23.13 -10.13
CA ASP A 140 8.44 22.03 -10.34
C ASP A 140 9.11 21.53 -9.05
N VAL A 141 8.86 22.15 -7.91
CA VAL A 141 9.38 21.71 -6.62
C VAL A 141 8.27 21.04 -5.81
N PHE A 142 8.55 19.86 -5.27
CA PHE A 142 7.64 19.16 -4.37
C PHE A 142 8.36 18.76 -3.08
N LEU A 143 7.75 19.00 -1.92
CA LEU A 143 8.35 18.72 -0.63
C LEU A 143 7.88 17.34 -0.12
N ILE A 144 8.83 16.52 0.33
CA ILE A 144 8.58 15.19 0.92
C ILE A 144 9.27 15.09 2.27
N PRO A 145 8.82 14.26 3.23
CA PRO A 145 9.55 14.06 4.48
C PRO A 145 10.89 13.39 4.22
N ASP A 146 11.93 13.74 4.98
CA ASP A 146 13.18 12.98 4.99
C ASP A 146 13.02 11.59 5.60
N MET A 147 12.07 11.46 6.54
CA MET A 147 11.59 10.17 7.04
C MET A 147 10.61 9.53 6.04
N ILE A 148 11.16 8.93 5.01
CA ILE A 148 10.45 8.13 4.00
C ILE A 148 11.30 6.92 3.65
N THR A 149 10.70 5.74 3.49
CA THR A 149 11.43 4.52 3.18
C THR A 149 12.02 4.55 1.77
N ARG A 150 13.14 3.86 1.56
CA ARG A 150 13.87 3.84 0.27
C ARG A 150 13.05 3.24 -0.86
N ASP A 151 12.24 2.24 -0.58
CA ASP A 151 11.33 1.64 -1.55
C ASP A 151 10.33 2.66 -2.09
N LYS A 152 9.64 3.41 -1.20
CA LYS A 152 8.75 4.49 -1.60
C LYS A 152 9.48 5.56 -2.39
N LEU A 153 10.64 6.00 -1.90
CA LEU A 153 11.43 7.04 -2.56
C LEU A 153 11.86 6.61 -3.96
N CYS A 154 12.28 5.36 -4.15
CA CYS A 154 12.68 4.82 -5.45
C CYS A 154 11.53 4.89 -6.48
N VAL A 155 10.31 4.54 -6.06
CA VAL A 155 9.14 4.64 -6.94
C VAL A 155 8.80 6.09 -7.24
N ILE A 156 8.78 6.96 -6.24
CA ILE A 156 8.49 8.40 -6.40
C ILE A 156 9.49 9.06 -7.35
N ASP A 157 10.78 8.79 -7.19
CA ASP A 157 11.84 9.27 -8.08
C ASP A 157 11.60 8.84 -9.52
N ASN A 158 11.22 7.58 -9.73
CA ASN A 158 10.94 7.07 -11.06
C ASN A 158 9.74 7.75 -11.72
N TYR A 159 8.71 8.10 -10.95
CA TYR A 159 7.53 8.84 -11.42
C TYR A 159 7.85 10.30 -11.76
N THR A 160 8.69 10.94 -10.98
CA THR A 160 8.95 12.40 -11.07
C THR A 160 10.09 12.75 -12.02
N LYS A 161 11.06 11.87 -12.18
CA LYS A 161 12.28 12.04 -12.98
C LYS A 161 12.00 12.52 -14.41
N GLY A 162 11.04 11.90 -15.10
CA GLY A 162 10.69 12.25 -16.49
C GLY A 162 9.95 13.58 -16.63
N SER A 163 9.37 14.09 -15.55
CA SER A 163 8.59 15.33 -15.53
C SER A 163 9.39 16.55 -15.09
N GLY A 164 10.67 16.39 -14.74
CA GLY A 164 11.55 17.48 -14.27
C GLY A 164 11.15 18.05 -12.90
N ILE A 165 10.43 17.29 -12.09
CA ILE A 165 10.01 17.70 -10.74
C ILE A 165 11.17 17.46 -9.79
N GLU A 166 11.56 18.50 -9.06
CA GLU A 166 12.57 18.46 -8.02
C GLU A 166 11.93 18.05 -6.68
N LEU A 167 12.38 16.94 -6.12
CA LEU A 167 11.98 16.52 -4.77
C LEU A 167 12.94 17.13 -3.74
N ARG A 168 12.38 17.81 -2.75
CA ARG A 168 13.15 18.34 -1.62
C ARG A 168 12.69 17.73 -0.31
N LYS A 169 13.63 17.23 0.46
CA LYS A 169 13.39 16.57 1.73
C LYS A 169 13.23 17.59 2.86
N ILE A 170 12.17 17.45 3.63
CA ILE A 170 11.90 18.22 4.85
C ILE A 170 12.56 17.48 6.00
N PRO A 171 13.46 18.10 6.76
CA PRO A 171 14.08 17.49 7.93
C PRO A 171 13.05 17.01 8.95
N PHE A 172 13.46 16.10 9.81
CA PHE A 172 12.69 15.70 10.97
C PHE A 172 13.42 16.06 12.27
N LYS A 173 12.65 16.18 13.34
CA LYS A 173 13.13 16.43 14.68
C LYS A 173 12.27 15.64 15.66
N ASP A 174 12.92 14.93 16.59
CA ASP A 174 12.25 14.16 17.63
C ASP A 174 11.19 13.18 17.10
N GLY A 175 11.50 12.48 15.99
CA GLY A 175 10.61 11.51 15.36
C GLY A 175 9.43 12.08 14.59
N LYS A 176 9.34 13.42 14.40
CA LYS A 176 8.27 14.13 13.69
C LYS A 176 8.86 15.08 12.65
N MET A 177 8.02 15.56 11.72
CA MET A 177 8.44 16.55 10.73
C MET A 177 8.82 17.88 11.39
N ASP A 178 9.92 18.50 10.97
CA ASP A 178 10.29 19.85 11.40
C ASP A 178 9.42 20.90 10.68
N LEU A 179 8.43 21.42 11.38
CA LEU A 179 7.49 22.41 10.84
C LEU A 179 8.14 23.79 10.58
N ASP A 180 9.18 24.15 11.31
CA ASP A 180 9.90 25.40 11.07
C ASP A 180 10.74 25.28 9.78
N ALA A 181 11.38 24.14 9.57
CA ALA A 181 12.03 23.83 8.31
C ALA A 181 11.03 23.83 7.14
N LEU A 182 9.89 23.13 7.28
CA LEU A 182 8.83 23.13 6.27
C LEU A 182 8.42 24.57 5.92
N LYS A 183 8.14 25.41 6.91
CA LYS A 183 7.73 26.80 6.70
C LYS A 183 8.78 27.60 5.93
N SER A 184 10.07 27.40 6.21
CA SER A 184 11.17 28.08 5.52
C SER A 184 11.36 27.60 4.07
N MET A 185 11.06 26.31 3.80
CA MET A 185 11.16 25.70 2.48
C MET A 185 9.97 26.02 1.58
N THR A 186 8.81 26.38 2.18
CA THR A 186 7.59 26.71 1.44
C THR A 186 7.74 28.06 0.77
N ASN A 187 7.73 28.10 -0.57
CA ASN A 187 7.81 29.29 -1.38
C ASN A 187 6.92 29.15 -2.64
N GLU A 188 6.89 30.19 -3.48
CA GLU A 188 6.04 30.24 -4.67
C GLU A 188 6.30 29.14 -5.72
N ASN A 189 7.50 28.50 -5.71
CA ASN A 189 7.86 27.45 -6.65
C ASN A 189 7.44 26.05 -6.18
N VAL A 190 6.96 25.92 -4.96
CA VAL A 190 6.50 24.64 -4.38
C VAL A 190 5.12 24.28 -4.89
N SER A 191 4.98 23.11 -5.49
CA SER A 191 3.70 22.57 -5.98
C SER A 191 2.84 21.97 -4.87
N GLY A 192 3.47 21.36 -3.87
CA GLY A 192 2.79 20.73 -2.76
C GLY A 192 3.75 20.09 -1.77
N VAL A 193 3.17 19.50 -0.75
CA VAL A 193 3.84 18.81 0.34
C VAL A 193 3.21 17.45 0.53
N TYR A 194 4.02 16.41 0.66
CA TYR A 194 3.60 15.09 1.10
C TYR A 194 4.00 14.87 2.55
N ILE A 195 3.10 14.24 3.31
CA ILE A 195 3.35 13.73 4.67
C ILE A 195 2.70 12.36 4.84
N GLU A 196 3.25 11.53 5.72
CA GLU A 196 2.58 10.32 6.23
C GLU A 196 2.06 10.57 7.64
N ASN A 197 0.83 10.15 7.92
CA ASN A 197 0.26 10.27 9.27
C ASN A 197 -0.64 9.08 9.60
N PRO A 198 -0.16 8.10 10.42
CA PRO A 198 1.15 8.10 11.10
C PRO A 198 2.33 8.02 10.12
N ASN A 199 3.51 8.48 10.57
CA ASN A 199 4.74 8.46 9.76
C ASN A 199 5.39 7.05 9.74
N MET A 200 6.55 6.90 9.09
CA MET A 200 7.25 5.61 8.97
C MET A 200 7.68 4.99 10.31
N LEU A 201 7.68 5.75 11.40
CA LEU A 201 7.92 5.25 12.75
C LEU A 201 6.63 4.84 13.48
N GLY A 202 5.48 4.89 12.82
CA GLY A 202 4.17 4.64 13.43
C GLY A 202 3.63 5.79 14.28
N ILE A 203 4.35 6.94 14.37
CA ILE A 203 3.98 8.08 15.21
C ILE A 203 3.05 9.02 14.47
N PHE A 204 1.96 9.44 15.12
CA PHE A 204 1.11 10.51 14.64
C PHE A 204 1.79 11.88 14.84
N ASP A 205 1.87 12.64 13.76
CA ASP A 205 2.30 14.04 13.79
C ASP A 205 1.08 14.96 13.92
N GLU A 206 0.89 15.48 15.11
CA GLU A 206 -0.21 16.42 15.41
C GLU A 206 -0.05 17.74 14.66
N GLY A 207 1.17 18.10 14.27
CA GLY A 207 1.49 19.25 13.43
C GLY A 207 0.88 19.16 12.04
N ALA A 208 0.55 17.95 11.56
CA ALA A 208 -0.10 17.73 10.27
C ALA A 208 -1.37 18.59 10.07
N MET A 209 -2.13 18.83 11.14
CA MET A 209 -3.35 19.65 11.10
C MET A 209 -3.08 21.13 10.79
N LYS A 210 -1.84 21.61 10.98
CA LYS A 210 -1.45 23.00 10.76
C LYS A 210 -0.78 23.23 9.41
N ILE A 211 -0.36 22.18 8.74
CA ILE A 211 0.43 22.29 7.50
C ILE A 211 -0.36 23.04 6.42
N LYS A 212 -1.65 22.74 6.26
CA LYS A 212 -2.46 23.44 5.24
C LYS A 212 -2.47 24.95 5.39
N GLU A 213 -2.40 25.45 6.61
CA GLU A 213 -2.36 26.90 6.88
C GLU A 213 -1.00 27.53 6.49
N MET A 214 0.05 26.74 6.42
CA MET A 214 1.39 27.18 6.00
C MET A 214 1.55 27.22 4.48
N LEU A 215 0.64 26.58 3.74
CA LEU A 215 0.70 26.45 2.30
C LEU A 215 -0.01 27.63 1.59
N GLY A 216 0.53 28.03 0.46
CA GLY A 216 -0.11 28.99 -0.43
C GLY A 216 -1.39 28.44 -1.09
N PRO A 217 -2.25 29.30 -1.64
CA PRO A 217 -3.62 28.95 -2.06
C PRO A 217 -3.69 27.88 -3.17
N ARG A 218 -2.61 27.65 -3.90
CA ARG A 218 -2.54 26.63 -4.97
C ARG A 218 -1.63 25.45 -4.63
N GLN A 219 -0.95 25.49 -3.51
CA GLN A 219 -0.10 24.40 -3.06
C GLN A 219 -0.95 23.29 -2.44
N LEU A 220 -0.67 22.04 -2.81
CA LEU A 220 -1.47 20.91 -2.38
C LEU A 220 -0.84 20.23 -1.15
N LEU A 221 -1.69 19.88 -0.20
CA LEU A 221 -1.35 18.99 0.90
C LEU A 221 -1.76 17.57 0.51
N VAL A 222 -0.77 16.69 0.40
CA VAL A 222 -0.95 15.26 0.17
C VAL A 222 -0.67 14.51 1.47
N VAL A 223 -1.60 13.69 1.92
CA VAL A 223 -1.45 12.93 3.18
C VAL A 223 -1.54 11.44 2.91
N GLY A 224 -0.47 10.71 3.27
CA GLY A 224 -0.43 9.25 3.29
C GLY A 224 -1.02 8.71 4.59
N VAL A 225 -1.83 7.66 4.52
CA VAL A 225 -2.51 7.07 5.67
C VAL A 225 -2.38 5.55 5.69
N ASN A 226 -2.30 4.97 6.88
CA ASN A 226 -2.74 3.61 7.12
C ASN A 226 -4.26 3.65 7.36
N PRO A 227 -5.11 3.06 6.50
CA PRO A 227 -6.56 3.21 6.59
C PRO A 227 -7.16 2.58 7.85
N MET A 228 -6.49 1.62 8.48
CA MET A 228 -6.96 1.04 9.74
C MET A 228 -6.95 2.06 10.88
N THR A 229 -6.03 3.03 10.85
CA THR A 229 -5.97 4.12 11.84
C THR A 229 -7.19 5.04 11.80
N LEU A 230 -7.86 5.12 10.63
CA LEU A 230 -9.06 5.95 10.44
C LEU A 230 -10.29 5.38 11.18
N SER A 231 -10.17 4.21 11.77
CA SER A 231 -11.15 3.67 12.72
C SER A 231 -11.28 4.53 13.99
N LEU A 232 -10.23 5.26 14.38
CA LEU A 232 -10.16 6.13 15.57
C LEU A 232 -9.75 7.55 15.23
N ALA A 233 -8.88 7.76 14.24
CA ALA A 233 -8.39 9.07 13.84
C ALA A 233 -9.31 9.75 12.82
N LYS A 234 -9.27 11.06 12.75
CA LYS A 234 -9.99 11.83 11.72
C LYS A 234 -9.36 11.59 10.35
N GLY A 235 -10.19 11.38 9.34
CA GLY A 235 -9.74 11.36 7.94
C GLY A 235 -9.06 12.68 7.55
N PRO A 236 -7.97 12.64 6.77
CA PRO A 236 -7.18 13.83 6.43
C PRO A 236 -7.95 14.94 5.71
N GLY A 237 -9.02 14.60 4.99
CA GLY A 237 -9.90 15.60 4.38
C GLY A 237 -10.49 16.58 5.40
N HIS A 238 -10.71 16.15 6.65
CA HIS A 238 -11.27 16.97 7.71
C HIS A 238 -10.28 17.98 8.32
N TYR A 239 -8.97 17.86 8.01
CA TYR A 239 -7.95 18.82 8.42
C TYR A 239 -7.18 19.44 7.24
N GLY A 240 -7.80 19.41 6.05
CA GLY A 240 -7.38 20.22 4.92
C GLY A 240 -6.49 19.52 3.90
N ALA A 241 -6.38 18.19 3.93
CA ALA A 241 -5.74 17.46 2.85
C ALA A 241 -6.47 17.69 1.51
N ASP A 242 -5.72 18.01 0.46
CA ASP A 242 -6.25 18.15 -0.90
C ASP A 242 -6.29 16.79 -1.60
N ILE A 243 -5.33 15.92 -1.27
CA ILE A 243 -5.22 14.55 -1.76
C ILE A 243 -4.90 13.65 -0.57
N VAL A 244 -5.57 12.51 -0.49
CA VAL A 244 -5.23 11.45 0.46
C VAL A 244 -4.83 10.22 -0.33
N VAL A 245 -3.70 9.64 0.03
CA VAL A 245 -3.17 8.40 -0.53
C VAL A 245 -2.97 7.37 0.59
N GLY A 246 -2.93 6.10 0.23
CA GLY A 246 -2.72 5.05 1.21
C GLY A 246 -2.56 3.70 0.54
N ASP A 247 -2.42 2.68 1.35
CA ASP A 247 -2.51 1.29 0.94
C ASP A 247 -3.62 0.61 1.73
N ALA A 248 -4.55 -0.03 1.04
CA ALA A 248 -5.66 -0.71 1.70
C ALA A 248 -5.37 -2.18 2.02
N GLN A 249 -4.11 -2.63 1.97
CA GLN A 249 -3.73 -3.99 2.36
C GLN A 249 -4.31 -4.37 3.75
N PRO A 250 -4.28 -3.50 4.78
CA PRO A 250 -4.86 -3.83 6.10
C PRO A 250 -6.37 -4.07 6.10
N LEU A 251 -7.07 -3.74 5.03
CA LEU A 251 -8.51 -3.89 4.89
C LEU A 251 -8.89 -5.23 4.22
N GLY A 252 -8.36 -6.34 4.74
CA GLY A 252 -8.75 -7.68 4.31
C GLY A 252 -8.04 -8.20 3.07
N ILE A 253 -6.85 -7.73 2.77
CA ILE A 253 -6.01 -8.22 1.68
C ILE A 253 -4.84 -9.00 2.24
N HIS A 254 -4.60 -10.21 1.71
CA HIS A 254 -3.46 -11.02 2.11
C HIS A 254 -2.13 -10.33 1.78
N MET A 255 -1.12 -10.49 2.64
CA MET A 255 0.20 -9.87 2.44
C MET A 255 0.92 -10.37 1.17
N SER A 256 0.76 -11.64 0.82
CA SER A 256 1.17 -12.28 -0.46
C SER A 256 2.54 -11.83 -0.98
N TYR A 257 3.57 -11.82 -0.13
CA TYR A 257 4.94 -11.37 -0.47
C TYR A 257 5.02 -9.92 -1.00
N GLY A 258 4.12 -9.04 -0.57
CA GLY A 258 4.09 -7.64 -0.97
C GLY A 258 3.12 -7.32 -2.13
N GLY A 259 2.22 -8.24 -2.48
CA GLY A 259 1.19 -7.94 -3.48
C GLY A 259 0.47 -9.16 -4.04
N PRO A 260 -0.64 -8.94 -4.76
CA PRO A 260 -1.19 -7.61 -5.09
C PRO A 260 -1.74 -6.87 -3.86
N SER A 261 -1.66 -5.52 -3.88
CA SER A 261 -2.28 -4.65 -2.89
C SER A 261 -3.38 -3.79 -3.52
N VAL A 262 -3.80 -2.71 -2.89
CA VAL A 262 -4.66 -1.70 -3.52
C VAL A 262 -4.32 -0.31 -2.98
N GLY A 263 -3.74 0.51 -3.86
CA GLY A 263 -3.47 1.90 -3.54
C GLY A 263 -4.76 2.73 -3.45
N ILE A 264 -4.84 3.56 -2.45
CA ILE A 264 -5.92 4.53 -2.23
C ILE A 264 -5.50 5.85 -2.88
N PHE A 265 -6.42 6.48 -3.59
CA PHE A 265 -6.25 7.84 -4.08
C PHE A 265 -7.58 8.59 -3.99
N ALA A 266 -7.60 9.62 -3.15
CA ALA A 266 -8.78 10.42 -2.90
C ALA A 266 -8.51 11.92 -3.12
N THR A 267 -9.51 12.65 -3.58
CA THR A 267 -9.45 14.12 -3.72
C THR A 267 -10.84 14.75 -3.68
N SER A 268 -10.89 16.08 -3.72
CA SER A 268 -12.17 16.80 -3.79
C SER A 268 -12.81 16.75 -5.18
N MET A 269 -14.12 16.91 -5.25
CA MET A 269 -14.86 16.98 -6.51
C MET A 269 -14.33 18.07 -7.46
N LYS A 270 -13.77 19.15 -6.94
CA LYS A 270 -13.16 20.23 -7.75
C LYS A 270 -11.97 19.76 -8.56
N MET A 271 -11.22 18.77 -8.06
CA MET A 271 -10.02 18.26 -8.69
C MET A 271 -10.20 16.92 -9.43
N VAL A 272 -11.40 16.35 -9.40
CA VAL A 272 -11.71 15.02 -9.99
C VAL A 272 -11.21 14.83 -11.41
N ARG A 273 -11.22 15.89 -12.25
CA ARG A 273 -10.74 15.84 -13.63
C ARG A 273 -9.21 15.76 -13.77
N LYS A 274 -8.48 15.97 -12.68
CA LYS A 274 -7.01 15.93 -12.62
C LYS A 274 -6.48 14.67 -11.95
N MET A 275 -7.33 13.91 -11.24
CA MET A 275 -6.91 12.71 -10.52
C MET A 275 -6.65 11.54 -11.49
N PRO A 276 -5.74 10.62 -11.15
CA PRO A 276 -5.49 9.39 -11.90
C PRO A 276 -6.55 8.33 -11.66
N GLY A 277 -6.45 7.24 -12.40
CA GLY A 277 -7.24 6.03 -12.18
C GLY A 277 -8.68 6.13 -12.66
N ARG A 278 -9.38 5.00 -12.58
CA ARG A 278 -10.78 4.87 -13.01
C ARG A 278 -11.72 5.31 -11.91
N ILE A 279 -12.85 5.88 -12.31
CA ILE A 279 -13.90 6.34 -11.41
C ILE A 279 -15.23 5.75 -11.87
N ILE A 280 -15.92 5.10 -10.95
CA ILE A 280 -17.27 4.63 -11.17
C ILE A 280 -18.25 5.70 -10.67
N GLY A 281 -19.19 6.06 -11.50
CA GLY A 281 -20.25 7.00 -11.17
C GLY A 281 -21.62 6.33 -11.14
N ALA A 282 -22.48 6.82 -10.25
CA ALA A 282 -23.89 6.45 -10.24
C ALA A 282 -24.66 7.26 -11.30
N THR A 283 -25.56 6.59 -12.02
CA THR A 283 -26.40 7.14 -13.09
C THR A 283 -27.79 6.50 -13.03
N LYS A 284 -28.59 6.73 -14.08
CA LYS A 284 -29.87 6.06 -14.29
C LYS A 284 -29.88 5.41 -15.66
N ASP A 285 -30.56 4.26 -15.76
CA ASP A 285 -30.82 3.61 -17.05
C ASP A 285 -31.99 4.29 -17.79
N SER A 286 -32.33 3.75 -18.96
CA SER A 286 -33.44 4.26 -19.80
C SER A 286 -34.82 4.19 -19.14
N GLU A 287 -34.97 3.35 -18.09
CA GLU A 287 -36.19 3.21 -17.32
C GLU A 287 -36.18 4.03 -16.02
N GLY A 288 -35.12 4.81 -15.78
CA GLY A 288 -34.95 5.66 -14.60
C GLY A 288 -34.45 4.92 -13.35
N ARG A 289 -34.09 3.63 -13.44
CA ARG A 289 -33.52 2.85 -12.34
C ARG A 289 -32.07 3.22 -12.10
N ARG A 290 -31.60 3.10 -10.84
CA ARG A 290 -30.19 3.32 -10.51
C ARG A 290 -29.27 2.38 -11.28
N ALA A 291 -28.25 2.92 -11.92
CA ALA A 291 -27.25 2.20 -12.66
C ALA A 291 -25.84 2.79 -12.39
N PHE A 292 -24.80 2.08 -12.80
CA PHE A 292 -23.40 2.47 -12.60
C PHE A 292 -22.66 2.43 -13.94
N ALA A 293 -21.70 3.33 -14.11
CA ALA A 293 -20.86 3.36 -15.30
C ALA A 293 -19.46 3.92 -14.95
N MET A 294 -18.47 3.51 -15.72
CA MET A 294 -17.15 4.19 -15.67
C MET A 294 -17.31 5.62 -16.21
N THR A 295 -16.83 6.59 -15.45
CA THR A 295 -16.96 8.01 -15.79
C THR A 295 -15.62 8.66 -16.09
N LEU A 296 -15.65 9.79 -16.80
CA LEU A 296 -14.45 10.58 -17.13
C LEU A 296 -13.36 9.77 -17.87
N SER A 297 -13.73 8.75 -18.62
CA SER A 297 -12.80 7.87 -19.37
C SER A 297 -11.95 8.64 -20.39
N THR A 298 -12.36 9.85 -20.79
CA THR A 298 -11.56 10.74 -21.65
C THR A 298 -10.21 11.14 -21.05
N ARG A 299 -9.93 10.87 -19.76
CA ARG A 299 -8.64 11.08 -19.11
C ARG A 299 -7.65 9.93 -19.35
N GLU A 300 -8.15 8.77 -19.79
CA GLU A 300 -7.39 7.54 -19.89
C GLU A 300 -6.51 7.50 -21.15
N GLN A 301 -5.44 6.69 -21.09
CA GLN A 301 -4.39 6.62 -22.11
C GLN A 301 -4.90 6.11 -23.46
N HIS A 302 -5.84 5.17 -23.49
CA HIS A 302 -6.39 4.64 -24.74
C HIS A 302 -7.20 5.68 -25.55
N ILE A 303 -7.62 6.78 -24.91
CA ILE A 303 -8.30 7.90 -25.57
C ILE A 303 -7.34 9.07 -25.80
N ARG A 304 -6.62 9.51 -24.78
CA ARG A 304 -5.78 10.71 -24.80
C ARG A 304 -4.33 10.46 -25.16
N ARG A 305 -3.89 9.20 -25.20
CA ARG A 305 -2.51 8.80 -25.50
C ARG A 305 -1.50 9.55 -24.62
N GLU A 306 -0.54 10.27 -25.20
CA GLU A 306 0.48 11.05 -24.50
C GLU A 306 -0.07 12.19 -23.62
N ARG A 307 -1.33 12.59 -23.86
CA ARG A 307 -2.01 13.64 -23.09
C ARG A 307 -2.88 13.08 -21.96
N ALA A 308 -2.82 11.79 -21.71
CA ALA A 308 -3.57 11.16 -20.62
C ALA A 308 -3.16 11.72 -19.26
N THR A 309 -4.08 11.69 -18.31
CA THR A 309 -3.81 12.14 -16.94
C THR A 309 -2.80 11.24 -16.25
N SER A 310 -2.83 9.93 -16.54
CA SER A 310 -1.94 8.91 -16.01
C SER A 310 -1.74 7.81 -17.04
N ASN A 311 -0.67 7.02 -16.87
CA ASN A 311 -0.42 5.81 -17.67
C ASN A 311 -1.04 4.55 -17.04
N ILE A 312 -1.73 4.66 -15.92
CA ILE A 312 -2.43 3.55 -15.29
C ILE A 312 -3.56 3.08 -16.19
N CYS A 313 -3.51 1.81 -16.60
CA CYS A 313 -4.51 1.17 -17.44
C CYS A 313 -5.28 0.10 -16.67
N THR A 314 -4.65 -1.01 -16.36
CA THR A 314 -5.20 -2.07 -15.50
C THR A 314 -4.88 -1.72 -14.05
N ASN A 315 -5.79 -1.97 -13.14
CA ASN A 315 -5.67 -1.67 -11.73
C ASN A 315 -6.20 -2.82 -10.86
N GLU A 316 -6.14 -2.66 -9.57
CA GLU A 316 -6.42 -3.67 -8.56
C GLU A 316 -7.93 -3.75 -8.20
N ALA A 317 -8.79 -3.93 -9.22
CA ALA A 317 -10.24 -3.92 -9.03
C ALA A 317 -10.74 -5.04 -8.10
N LEU A 318 -10.19 -6.26 -8.22
CA LEU A 318 -10.60 -7.38 -7.37
C LEU A 318 -10.22 -7.17 -5.92
N THR A 319 -9.01 -6.67 -5.65
CA THR A 319 -8.56 -6.35 -4.30
C THR A 319 -9.31 -5.16 -3.68
N SER A 320 -9.77 -4.20 -4.49
CA SER A 320 -10.67 -3.15 -4.01
C SER A 320 -12.02 -3.71 -3.55
N ILE A 321 -12.51 -4.77 -4.21
CA ILE A 321 -13.73 -5.48 -3.79
C ILE A 321 -13.47 -6.29 -2.51
N MET A 322 -12.26 -6.86 -2.32
CA MET A 322 -11.86 -7.47 -1.03
C MET A 322 -11.98 -6.46 0.11
N ALA A 323 -11.40 -5.27 -0.07
CA ALA A 323 -11.47 -4.20 0.93
C ALA A 323 -12.91 -3.76 1.20
N ALA A 324 -13.75 -3.67 0.16
CA ALA A 324 -15.17 -3.38 0.31
C ALA A 324 -15.89 -4.46 1.13
N ALA A 325 -15.65 -5.74 0.83
CA ALA A 325 -16.25 -6.86 1.56
C ALA A 325 -15.81 -6.89 3.02
N TYR A 326 -14.54 -6.62 3.29
CA TYR A 326 -13.98 -6.52 4.64
C TYR A 326 -14.64 -5.38 5.43
N LEU A 327 -14.66 -4.16 4.88
CA LEU A 327 -15.30 -3.00 5.50
C LEU A 327 -16.80 -3.23 5.76
N ALA A 328 -17.49 -3.83 4.80
CA ALA A 328 -18.91 -4.16 4.94
C ALA A 328 -19.17 -5.21 6.05
N SER A 329 -18.26 -6.20 6.20
CA SER A 329 -18.40 -7.22 7.25
C SER A 329 -18.14 -6.68 8.65
N LEU A 330 -17.20 -5.74 8.82
CA LEU A 330 -16.94 -5.07 10.09
C LEU A 330 -18.00 -4.01 10.41
N GLY A 331 -18.40 -3.25 9.43
CA GLY A 331 -19.24 -2.06 9.63
C GLY A 331 -18.57 -1.02 10.53
N LYS A 332 -19.30 0.07 10.81
CA LYS A 332 -18.78 1.19 11.63
C LYS A 332 -18.39 0.76 13.05
N SER A 333 -19.19 -0.08 13.69
CA SER A 333 -18.95 -0.53 15.06
C SER A 333 -17.75 -1.50 15.15
N GLY A 334 -17.69 -2.47 14.23
CA GLY A 334 -16.56 -3.41 14.18
C GLY A 334 -15.23 -2.73 13.89
N MET A 335 -15.20 -1.78 12.94
CA MET A 335 -14.00 -0.96 12.67
C MET A 335 -13.52 -0.21 13.92
N LYS A 336 -14.44 0.42 14.66
CA LYS A 336 -14.11 1.15 15.88
C LYS A 336 -13.61 0.20 16.99
N GLU A 337 -14.26 -0.96 17.15
CA GLU A 337 -13.86 -1.94 18.14
C GLU A 337 -12.48 -2.50 17.85
N LEU A 338 -12.25 -2.94 16.61
CA LEU A 338 -10.94 -3.44 16.17
C LEU A 338 -9.86 -2.37 16.35
N GLY A 339 -10.09 -1.14 15.91
CA GLY A 339 -9.13 -0.04 16.09
C GLY A 339 -8.81 0.23 17.55
N THR A 340 -9.80 0.16 18.44
CA THR A 340 -9.60 0.32 19.89
C THR A 340 -8.73 -0.81 20.45
N GLN A 341 -8.95 -2.04 20.02
CA GLN A 341 -8.13 -3.20 20.42
C GLN A 341 -6.69 -3.03 19.93
N LEU A 342 -6.48 -2.68 18.66
CA LEU A 342 -5.15 -2.47 18.08
C LEU A 342 -4.36 -1.39 18.82
N ALA A 343 -4.96 -0.22 19.05
CA ALA A 343 -4.31 0.85 19.79
C ALA A 343 -4.00 0.48 21.24
N SER A 344 -4.86 -0.28 21.89
CA SER A 344 -4.64 -0.76 23.26
C SER A 344 -3.51 -1.77 23.33
N ARG A 345 -3.45 -2.71 22.40
CA ARG A 345 -2.40 -3.73 22.28
C ARG A 345 -1.04 -3.09 22.00
N GLY A 346 -0.99 -2.11 21.07
CA GLY A 346 0.24 -1.36 20.79
C GLY A 346 0.80 -0.68 22.04
N ARG A 347 -0.04 0.01 22.80
CA ARG A 347 0.38 0.65 24.06
C ARG A 347 0.82 -0.34 25.11
N TYR A 348 0.10 -1.44 25.27
CA TYR A 348 0.45 -2.50 26.21
C TYR A 348 1.83 -3.07 25.89
N LEU A 349 2.06 -3.47 24.63
CA LEU A 349 3.33 -4.07 24.23
C LEU A 349 4.49 -3.07 24.33
N ALA A 350 4.30 -1.82 23.93
CA ALA A 350 5.31 -0.77 24.07
C ALA A 350 5.73 -0.60 25.55
N GLY A 351 4.77 -0.51 26.47
CA GLY A 351 5.07 -0.44 27.90
C GLY A 351 5.82 -1.63 28.43
N ARG A 352 5.48 -2.85 27.99
CA ARG A 352 6.20 -4.08 28.39
C ARG A 352 7.64 -4.14 27.85
N ILE A 353 7.88 -3.63 26.63
CA ILE A 353 9.23 -3.54 26.05
C ILE A 353 10.05 -2.47 26.79
N ASP A 354 9.46 -1.33 27.13
CA ASP A 354 10.15 -0.24 27.86
C ASP A 354 10.60 -0.65 29.27
N GLU A 355 9.94 -1.65 29.89
CA GLU A 355 10.37 -2.24 31.16
C GLU A 355 11.64 -3.10 31.03
N LEU A 356 12.06 -3.47 29.82
CA LEU A 356 13.26 -4.28 29.59
C LEU A 356 14.52 -3.39 29.63
N GLU A 357 15.57 -3.87 30.30
CA GLU A 357 16.85 -3.17 30.34
C GLU A 357 17.47 -3.05 28.95
N GLY A 358 17.89 -1.82 28.57
CA GLY A 358 18.52 -1.53 27.29
C GLY A 358 17.55 -1.22 26.15
N PHE A 359 16.25 -1.12 26.45
CA PHE A 359 15.23 -0.74 25.49
C PHE A 359 14.57 0.58 25.90
N GLN A 360 14.10 1.32 24.88
CA GLN A 360 13.23 2.47 25.04
C GLN A 360 12.07 2.32 24.05
N ALA A 361 10.84 2.25 24.55
CA ALA A 361 9.63 2.08 23.73
C ALA A 361 8.44 2.90 24.26
N PRO A 362 7.92 3.88 23.50
CA PRO A 362 8.41 4.26 22.17
C PRO A 362 9.74 5.03 22.22
N ALA A 363 10.56 4.90 21.18
CA ALA A 363 11.85 5.60 21.08
C ALA A 363 11.74 7.13 21.01
N TYR A 364 10.58 7.64 20.62
CA TYR A 364 10.24 9.06 20.57
C TYR A 364 8.89 9.30 21.22
N GLU A 365 8.74 10.46 21.84
CA GLU A 365 7.45 10.89 22.40
C GLU A 365 6.40 11.14 21.30
N GLY A 366 5.21 10.57 21.46
CA GLY A 366 4.10 10.76 20.54
C GLY A 366 2.99 9.73 20.69
N HIS A 367 1.91 9.98 20.00
CA HIS A 367 0.82 9.02 19.88
C HIS A 367 1.12 8.07 18.72
N PHE A 368 0.83 6.80 18.90
CA PHE A 368 0.92 5.76 17.88
C PHE A 368 -0.32 4.87 17.92
N PHE A 369 -0.52 4.08 16.88
CA PHE A 369 -1.67 3.18 16.78
C PHE A 369 -1.31 1.77 17.26
N ASN A 370 -0.80 0.93 16.38
CA ASN A 370 -0.40 -0.44 16.64
C ASN A 370 1.05 -0.74 16.24
N GLU A 371 1.70 0.22 15.61
CA GLU A 371 3.11 0.23 15.24
C GLU A 371 3.82 1.35 15.98
N PHE A 372 5.01 1.07 16.52
CA PHE A 372 5.76 2.03 17.32
C PHE A 372 7.27 1.78 17.22
N PRO A 373 8.10 2.84 17.35
CA PRO A 373 9.54 2.72 17.28
C PRO A 373 10.11 2.26 18.62
N VAL A 374 11.08 1.36 18.55
CA VAL A 374 11.85 0.87 19.71
C VAL A 374 13.31 1.15 19.47
N LYS A 375 13.99 1.74 20.46
CA LYS A 375 15.43 1.88 20.47
C LYS A 375 16.05 0.78 21.33
N VAL A 376 17.14 0.18 20.85
CA VAL A 376 17.93 -0.80 21.58
C VAL A 376 19.36 -0.30 21.75
N ASP A 377 20.03 -0.67 22.84
CA ASP A 377 21.41 -0.26 23.18
C ASP A 377 22.50 -1.11 22.47
N ARG A 378 22.15 -1.74 21.34
CA ARG A 378 22.98 -2.63 20.54
C ARG A 378 22.86 -2.28 19.07
N ASP A 379 23.75 -2.82 18.23
CA ASP A 379 23.53 -2.80 16.80
C ASP A 379 22.22 -3.50 16.46
N VAL A 380 21.31 -2.74 15.81
CA VAL A 380 19.96 -3.22 15.54
C VAL A 380 19.92 -4.34 14.51
N CYS A 381 20.88 -4.38 13.56
CA CYS A 381 20.93 -5.42 12.56
C CYS A 381 21.29 -6.77 13.18
N ASP A 382 22.37 -6.80 13.96
CA ASP A 382 22.82 -8.01 14.67
C ASP A 382 21.77 -8.45 15.69
N PHE A 383 21.13 -7.50 16.36
CA PHE A 383 20.05 -7.77 17.32
C PHE A 383 18.83 -8.45 16.66
N LEU A 384 18.33 -7.92 15.54
CA LEU A 384 17.19 -8.51 14.85
C LEU A 384 17.52 -9.87 14.24
N ASN A 385 18.74 -10.07 13.74
CA ASN A 385 19.22 -11.37 13.28
C ASN A 385 19.20 -12.41 14.42
N ALA A 386 19.65 -12.03 15.62
CA ALA A 386 19.61 -12.91 16.78
C ALA A 386 18.17 -13.25 17.23
N CYS A 387 17.22 -12.35 17.03
CA CYS A 387 15.79 -12.64 17.23
C CYS A 387 15.26 -13.63 16.19
N GLU A 388 15.62 -13.44 14.91
CA GLU A 388 15.21 -14.31 13.82
C GLU A 388 15.71 -15.75 14.00
N GLU A 389 16.95 -15.93 14.45
CA GLU A 389 17.51 -17.25 14.79
C GLU A 389 16.67 -17.99 15.85
N LYS A 390 16.02 -17.25 16.74
CA LYS A 390 15.08 -17.77 17.76
C LYS A 390 13.64 -17.92 17.25
N GLY A 391 13.39 -17.72 15.94
CA GLY A 391 12.09 -17.88 15.30
C GLY A 391 11.13 -16.70 15.48
N VAL A 392 11.67 -15.50 15.77
CA VAL A 392 10.87 -14.28 15.95
C VAL A 392 11.37 -13.17 15.01
N LEU A 393 10.50 -12.72 14.12
CA LEU A 393 10.70 -11.51 13.33
C LEU A 393 10.22 -10.31 14.17
N ALA A 394 11.13 -9.77 14.99
CA ALA A 394 10.79 -8.86 16.08
C ALA A 394 10.40 -7.46 15.62
N GLY A 395 10.72 -7.08 14.39
CA GLY A 395 10.40 -5.76 13.84
C GLY A 395 11.21 -5.42 12.60
N ILE A 396 11.06 -4.17 12.12
CA ILE A 396 11.73 -3.67 10.93
C ILE A 396 12.84 -2.70 11.32
N ASN A 397 14.06 -2.96 10.84
CA ASN A 397 15.18 -2.03 10.99
C ASN A 397 14.95 -0.75 10.20
N VAL A 398 14.58 0.34 10.87
CA VAL A 398 14.41 1.67 10.25
C VAL A 398 15.69 2.50 10.25
N SER A 399 16.73 2.09 10.99
CA SER A 399 18.04 2.76 10.95
C SER A 399 18.70 2.68 9.58
N ALA A 400 18.37 1.65 8.80
CA ALA A 400 18.84 1.52 7.41
C ALA A 400 18.23 2.56 6.46
N GLU A 401 17.13 3.21 6.85
CA GLU A 401 16.40 4.17 6.02
C GLU A 401 16.93 5.60 6.16
N ASN A 402 17.46 5.95 7.35
CA ASN A 402 17.98 7.29 7.63
C ASN A 402 19.07 7.23 8.70
N ASP A 403 20.23 7.80 8.44
CA ASP A 403 21.41 7.81 9.31
C ASP A 403 21.16 8.45 10.70
N ASN A 404 20.09 9.26 10.83
CA ASN A 404 19.72 9.86 12.11
C ASN A 404 18.85 8.93 13.00
N LEU A 405 18.51 7.74 12.53
CA LEU A 405 17.68 6.75 13.24
C LEU A 405 18.56 5.62 13.83
N GLU A 406 19.58 5.97 14.58
CA GLU A 406 20.55 5.00 15.11
C GLU A 406 19.90 4.02 16.10
N ASN A 407 20.06 2.71 15.82
CA ASN A 407 19.62 1.58 16.65
C ASN A 407 18.10 1.56 16.92
N ILE A 408 17.32 1.96 15.91
CA ILE A 408 15.86 1.98 16.00
C ILE A 408 15.26 0.94 15.04
N PHE A 409 14.28 0.21 15.55
CA PHE A 409 13.40 -0.67 14.77
C PHE A 409 11.94 -0.39 15.12
N THR A 410 10.99 -0.69 14.21
CA THR A 410 9.57 -0.61 14.52
C THR A 410 9.02 -1.97 14.89
N VAL A 411 8.14 -2.00 15.87
CA VAL A 411 7.38 -3.18 16.30
C VAL A 411 5.92 -2.96 16.03
N THR A 412 5.27 -3.96 15.43
CA THR A 412 3.83 -3.91 15.14
C THR A 412 3.09 -5.02 15.86
N THR A 413 1.91 -4.73 16.39
CA THR A 413 1.00 -5.74 16.91
C THR A 413 -0.36 -5.65 16.25
N THR A 414 -0.99 -6.79 16.05
CA THR A 414 -2.34 -6.89 15.47
C THR A 414 -3.22 -7.77 16.38
N GLU A 415 -4.48 -7.97 15.96
CA GLU A 415 -5.39 -8.89 16.63
C GLU A 415 -4.99 -10.36 16.51
N MET A 416 -4.06 -10.68 15.62
CA MET A 416 -3.51 -12.04 15.46
C MET A 416 -2.65 -12.49 16.63
N HIS A 417 -2.01 -11.55 17.35
CA HIS A 417 -1.15 -11.87 18.47
C HIS A 417 -1.92 -12.22 19.74
N THR A 418 -1.46 -13.24 20.43
CA THR A 418 -1.94 -13.64 21.75
C THR A 418 -1.04 -13.09 22.88
N ASN A 419 -1.46 -13.23 24.12
CA ASN A 419 -0.59 -12.90 25.26
C ASN A 419 0.66 -13.78 25.31
N GLU A 420 0.55 -15.04 24.90
CA GLU A 420 1.68 -15.97 24.82
C GLU A 420 2.72 -15.51 23.80
N ASP A 421 2.27 -14.94 22.68
CA ASP A 421 3.15 -14.37 21.66
C ASP A 421 3.91 -13.15 22.19
N TYR A 422 3.26 -12.31 23.00
CA TYR A 422 3.94 -11.18 23.65
C TYR A 422 5.00 -11.64 24.65
N GLU A 423 4.69 -12.61 25.49
CA GLU A 423 5.69 -13.16 26.45
C GLU A 423 6.87 -13.79 25.73
N LYS A 424 6.62 -14.52 24.62
CA LYS A 424 7.67 -15.08 23.78
C LYS A 424 8.54 -14.00 23.14
N LEU A 425 7.92 -12.93 22.61
CA LEU A 425 8.68 -11.79 22.08
C LEU A 425 9.59 -11.19 23.16
N LEU A 426 9.06 -10.88 24.34
CA LEU A 426 9.81 -10.25 25.44
C LEU A 426 10.98 -11.12 25.89
N GLU A 427 10.79 -12.45 25.98
CA GLU A 427 11.86 -13.41 26.29
C GLU A 427 12.95 -13.37 25.20
N VAL A 428 12.56 -13.38 23.91
CA VAL A 428 13.50 -13.36 22.80
C VAL A 428 14.26 -12.04 22.74
N LEU A 429 13.59 -10.89 22.90
CA LEU A 429 14.24 -9.57 22.95
C LEU A 429 15.31 -9.51 24.04
N LYS A 430 14.98 -9.94 25.26
CA LYS A 430 15.93 -10.00 26.37
C LYS A 430 17.11 -10.91 26.06
N GLY A 431 16.86 -12.12 25.61
CA GLY A 431 17.92 -13.09 25.32
C GLY A 431 18.75 -12.78 24.09
N ALA A 432 18.23 -12.07 23.10
CA ALA A 432 19.01 -11.59 21.95
C ALA A 432 19.96 -10.45 22.35
N ARG A 433 19.51 -9.52 23.20
CA ARG A 433 20.35 -8.45 23.74
C ARG A 433 21.57 -8.97 24.51
N GLU A 434 21.42 -10.08 25.23
CA GLU A 434 22.51 -10.69 26.00
C GLU A 434 23.58 -11.37 25.13
N VAL A 435 23.22 -11.78 23.91
CA VAL A 435 24.12 -12.48 22.95
C VAL A 435 24.92 -11.48 22.10
N VAL A 436 24.33 -10.39 21.69
CA VAL A 436 24.98 -9.32 20.91
C VAL A 436 25.78 -8.44 21.85
N GLN A 437 27.11 -8.61 21.85
CA GLN A 437 28.05 -7.82 22.68
C GLN A 437 28.64 -6.65 21.92
#